data_3cb71b045d34914d3bb0abaf7c5d595d
#
_entry.id   3cb71b045d34914d3bb0abaf7c5d595d
#
_cell.length_a   1.000
_cell.length_b   1.000
_cell.length_c   1.000
_cell.angle_alpha   90.00
_cell.angle_beta   90.00
_cell.angle_gamma   90.00
#
_symmetry.space_group_name_H-M   'P 1'
#
loop_
_entity.id
_entity.type
_entity.pdbx_description
1 polymer ?
#
loop_
_entity_poly.entity_id
_entity_poly.type
_entity_poly.pdbx_seq_one_letter_code
_entity_poly.pdbx_strand_id
1 'polypeptide(L)'
;MDYEINKKNNILKKIKALKTTNFVPNNEPIGFEILNENENSYKSIYADYYDELLTEEEVLEEVASYMFEGEGAILVLTGGEERLKRLLSIFEKYEMFLPEYEKVYDLLQLGAVYGNIKDIKNFKTLEEFALALNVNIYKYENFEYRDLIIKMEIFKRMFYISQKQMQNYLKRESILVAFGTVADVVPVIEENRAYIKCALEELSKPPHIRYDIILEKINLLNTKIDTQTIGWKLAPFINAAGRMNKPEYALQLLTSELKEEALKLSEEIYNMNETRKSLTDECFNIVSEYIKNNDCLSMPLILVKSKEIEQGLTGLIAGKVLSEYGKTAVILHEDEEEKTCTGSIRSAGNNNAREMLEFTSVYLNKFGGHKNAAGFSLNIDKFDKFAKKIIQYALENNSESSEKEIKNYDIKLDFKYIDIKLAETIELFEPFGVSNEEPIFYSSNVKVAKVIRLPKNDKLHLKLEVNQNGKNIIAILWDSNEEEAKKFENSNYVDIFYKLKVNRFNGKSDIQLLLENYIIR
;
A
#
# COMPACT_ATOMS: atom_id res chain seq x y z
N MET A 1 -1.92 13.75 3.03
CA MET A 1 -0.84 14.11 2.06
C MET A 1 -1.05 15.50 1.46
N ASP A 2 -2.19 15.82 0.89
CA ASP A 2 -2.46 17.18 0.37
C ASP A 2 -2.46 18.28 1.45
N TYR A 3 -2.86 17.97 2.67
CA TYR A 3 -2.84 18.93 3.78
C TYR A 3 -1.41 19.30 4.19
N GLU A 4 -0.49 18.33 4.26
CA GLU A 4 0.92 18.61 4.57
C GLU A 4 1.67 19.23 3.38
N ILE A 5 1.35 18.82 2.15
CA ILE A 5 1.89 19.44 0.94
C ILE A 5 1.41 20.89 0.83
N ASN A 6 0.15 21.19 1.13
CA ASN A 6 -0.37 22.54 1.17
C ASN A 6 0.23 23.37 2.31
N LYS A 7 0.48 22.79 3.47
CA LYS A 7 1.18 23.46 4.58
C LYS A 7 2.64 23.76 4.19
N LYS A 8 3.33 22.82 3.50
CA LYS A 8 4.71 23.03 3.00
C LYS A 8 4.76 24.00 1.81
N ASN A 9 3.79 23.99 0.91
CA ASN A 9 3.68 24.99 -0.15
C ASN A 9 3.39 26.40 0.40
N ASN A 10 2.63 26.50 1.50
CA ASN A 10 2.47 27.75 2.23
C ASN A 10 3.77 28.20 2.92
N ILE A 11 4.62 27.29 3.35
CA ILE A 11 5.96 27.62 3.87
C ILE A 11 6.83 28.21 2.76
N LEU A 12 6.84 27.61 1.56
CA LEU A 12 7.57 28.16 0.41
C LEU A 12 7.11 29.58 0.02
N LYS A 13 5.81 29.85 0.10
CA LYS A 13 5.25 31.19 -0.16
C LYS A 13 5.62 32.22 0.90
N LYS A 14 6.07 31.78 2.08
CA LYS A 14 6.46 32.65 3.21
C LYS A 14 7.98 32.68 3.44
N ILE A 15 8.79 32.08 2.53
CA ILE A 15 10.24 32.15 2.67
C ILE A 15 10.71 33.57 2.38
N LYS A 16 11.26 34.18 3.40
CA LYS A 16 11.96 35.47 3.33
C LYS A 16 13.43 35.20 3.57
N ALA A 17 14.30 35.62 2.68
CA ALA A 17 15.74 35.50 2.86
C ALA A 17 16.29 36.76 3.54
N LEU A 18 17.02 36.50 4.61
CA LEU A 18 17.72 37.55 5.35
C LEU A 18 19.21 37.46 4.99
N LYS A 19 19.75 38.53 4.42
CA LYS A 19 21.19 38.68 4.22
C LYS A 19 21.74 39.58 5.31
N THR A 20 22.64 39.05 6.11
CA THR A 20 23.55 39.91 6.83
C THR A 20 24.79 40.10 5.97
N THR A 21 25.14 41.32 5.68
CA THR A 21 26.31 41.67 4.87
C THR A 21 27.59 41.08 5.41
N ASN A 22 28.50 40.71 4.51
CA ASN A 22 29.75 40.03 4.83
C ASN A 22 30.71 40.93 5.58
N PHE A 23 31.38 40.27 6.50
CA PHE A 23 32.65 40.54 7.05
C PHE A 23 33.47 41.71 6.45
N VAL A 24 33.45 42.85 7.17
CA VAL A 24 34.67 43.60 7.48
C VAL A 24 34.53 44.11 8.90
N PRO A 25 35.58 44.10 9.69
CA PRO A 25 35.48 44.47 11.10
C PRO A 25 35.16 45.97 11.23
N ASN A 26 34.08 46.22 11.88
CA ASN A 26 33.71 47.45 12.58
C ASN A 26 32.96 48.57 11.90
N ASN A 27 32.71 48.62 10.58
CA ASN A 27 32.04 49.81 9.99
C ASN A 27 31.19 49.49 8.75
N GLU A 28 30.74 48.29 8.51
CA GLU A 28 29.82 48.04 7.38
C GLU A 28 28.35 48.05 7.78
N PRO A 29 27.49 48.63 6.92
CA PRO A 29 26.05 48.65 7.16
C PRO A 29 25.45 47.25 7.18
N ILE A 30 24.47 47.04 8.05
CA ILE A 30 23.69 45.82 8.10
C ILE A 30 22.58 45.94 7.08
N GLY A 31 22.54 45.01 6.15
CA GLY A 31 21.47 44.93 5.17
C GLY A 31 20.67 43.66 5.33
N PHE A 32 19.37 43.76 5.27
CA PHE A 32 18.45 42.64 5.17
C PHE A 32 17.70 42.74 3.83
N GLU A 33 17.58 41.63 3.16
CA GLU A 33 16.86 41.53 1.92
C GLU A 33 15.69 40.58 2.07
N ILE A 34 14.52 41.04 1.67
CA ILE A 34 13.27 40.29 1.83
C ILE A 34 12.67 40.09 0.45
N LEU A 35 12.50 38.85 0.04
CA LEU A 35 11.82 38.47 -1.17
C LEU A 35 10.39 38.04 -0.85
N ASN A 36 9.40 38.75 -1.35
CA ASN A 36 8.00 38.35 -1.23
C ASN A 36 7.55 37.65 -2.53
N GLU A 37 7.45 36.35 -2.52
CA GLU A 37 7.05 35.56 -3.70
C GLU A 37 5.58 35.75 -4.10
N ASN A 38 4.71 36.13 -3.15
CA ASN A 38 3.29 36.32 -3.46
C ASN A 38 3.01 37.55 -4.29
N GLU A 39 3.86 38.54 -4.21
CA GLU A 39 3.68 39.84 -4.88
C GLU A 39 4.64 40.04 -6.05
N ASN A 40 5.52 39.07 -6.36
CA ASN A 40 6.68 39.27 -7.25
C ASN A 40 7.46 40.56 -6.90
N SER A 41 7.41 40.95 -5.63
CA SER A 41 8.04 42.16 -5.14
C SER A 41 9.31 41.80 -4.38
N TYR A 42 10.27 42.66 -4.53
CA TYR A 42 11.57 42.54 -3.89
C TYR A 42 11.81 43.83 -3.10
N LYS A 43 12.07 43.67 -1.82
CA LYS A 43 12.34 44.79 -0.95
C LYS A 43 13.68 44.58 -0.27
N SER A 44 14.58 45.52 -0.45
CA SER A 44 15.86 45.58 0.25
C SER A 44 15.77 46.63 1.33
N ILE A 45 16.25 46.28 2.50
CA ILE A 45 16.30 47.15 3.66
C ILE A 45 17.78 47.29 4.05
N TYR A 46 18.32 48.49 3.99
CA TYR A 46 19.70 48.82 4.37
C TYR A 46 19.74 49.81 5.49
N ALA A 47 20.70 49.60 6.39
CA ALA A 47 21.24 50.69 7.16
C ALA A 47 22.48 51.23 6.41
N ASP A 48 22.38 52.34 5.79
CA ASP A 48 23.51 53.03 5.19
C ASP A 48 23.91 54.21 6.06
N TYR A 49 25.20 54.25 6.46
CA TYR A 49 25.73 55.35 7.26
C TYR A 49 25.93 56.65 6.48
N TYR A 50 25.75 56.63 5.16
CA TYR A 50 26.02 57.77 4.28
C TYR A 50 24.82 58.32 3.53
N ASP A 51 23.74 57.57 3.48
CA ASP A 51 22.48 58.07 2.89
C ASP A 51 21.35 57.88 3.91
N GLU A 52 20.59 58.93 4.16
CA GLU A 52 19.55 59.10 5.19
C GLU A 52 18.35 58.11 5.10
N LEU A 53 18.55 56.85 4.70
CA LEU A 53 17.42 56.01 4.38
C LEU A 53 16.85 55.20 5.56
N LEU A 54 17.64 54.58 6.40
CA LEU A 54 17.20 53.91 7.64
C LEU A 54 18.37 53.73 8.62
N THR A 55 18.11 53.86 9.89
CA THR A 55 19.06 53.47 10.94
C THR A 55 19.15 51.96 11.11
N GLU A 56 20.23 51.46 11.69
CA GLU A 56 20.41 50.02 12.03
C GLU A 56 19.24 49.52 12.88
N GLU A 57 18.72 50.36 13.79
CA GLU A 57 17.59 50.05 14.66
C GLU A 57 16.27 49.93 13.86
N GLU A 58 15.97 50.85 12.98
CA GLU A 58 14.78 50.80 12.09
C GLU A 58 14.79 49.58 11.18
N VAL A 59 15.98 49.18 10.69
CA VAL A 59 16.13 47.96 9.90
C VAL A 59 15.80 46.71 10.75
N LEU A 60 16.23 46.67 11.99
CA LEU A 60 15.95 45.54 12.90
C LEU A 60 14.46 45.48 13.27
N GLU A 61 13.84 46.66 13.51
CA GLU A 61 12.38 46.72 13.76
C GLU A 61 11.57 46.18 12.58
N GLU A 62 11.95 46.56 11.35
CA GLU A 62 11.28 46.09 10.15
C GLU A 62 11.47 44.56 9.97
N VAL A 63 12.68 44.06 10.19
CA VAL A 63 12.96 42.61 10.16
C VAL A 63 12.15 41.85 11.22
N ALA A 64 12.09 42.39 12.44
CA ALA A 64 11.29 41.79 13.51
C ALA A 64 9.81 41.77 13.15
N SER A 65 9.27 42.86 12.58
CA SER A 65 7.88 42.93 12.08
C SER A 65 7.59 41.82 11.07
N TYR A 66 8.45 41.63 10.07
CA TYR A 66 8.29 40.54 9.09
C TYR A 66 8.36 39.12 9.69
N MET A 67 9.15 38.93 10.76
CA MET A 67 9.22 37.64 11.45
C MET A 67 7.96 37.39 12.27
N PHE A 68 7.37 38.42 12.89
CA PHE A 68 6.12 38.32 13.65
C PHE A 68 4.88 38.07 12.79
N GLU A 69 4.82 38.65 11.58
CA GLU A 69 3.69 38.45 10.66
C GLU A 69 3.56 37.03 10.11
N GLY A 70 4.62 36.22 10.21
CA GLY A 70 4.67 34.86 9.74
C GLY A 70 4.62 33.85 10.88
N GLU A 71 3.57 33.05 10.99
CA GLU A 71 3.61 31.86 11.85
C GLU A 71 4.81 30.98 11.45
N GLY A 72 5.83 30.89 12.30
CA GLY A 72 6.97 30.00 12.13
C GLY A 72 8.02 30.49 11.12
N ALA A 73 8.77 31.54 11.44
CA ALA A 73 9.89 32.00 10.63
C ALA A 73 11.00 30.95 10.51
N ILE A 74 11.53 30.76 9.29
CA ILE A 74 12.67 29.90 9.02
C ILE A 74 13.87 30.79 8.68
N LEU A 75 14.95 30.69 9.46
CA LEU A 75 16.19 31.39 9.21
C LEU A 75 17.12 30.54 8.30
N VAL A 76 17.53 31.13 7.19
CA VAL A 76 18.50 30.49 6.28
C VAL A 76 19.77 31.33 6.29
N LEU A 77 20.81 30.80 6.86
CA LEU A 77 22.09 31.48 7.06
C LEU A 77 23.19 30.80 6.23
N THR A 78 24.18 31.59 5.81
CA THR A 78 25.44 31.08 5.27
C THR A 78 26.49 31.15 6.36
N GLY A 79 26.98 30.02 6.90
CA GLY A 79 27.92 30.00 8.01
C GLY A 79 27.31 29.73 9.40
N GLY A 80 26.08 29.19 9.41
CA GLY A 80 25.47 28.49 10.56
C GLY A 80 25.43 29.27 11.87
N GLU A 81 25.93 28.62 12.95
CA GLU A 81 25.83 29.12 14.31
C GLU A 81 26.59 30.44 14.57
N GLU A 82 27.70 30.70 13.89
CA GLU A 82 28.44 31.94 14.10
C GLU A 82 27.65 33.15 13.64
N ARG A 83 26.93 33.03 12.53
CA ARG A 83 26.08 34.10 12.04
C ARG A 83 24.82 34.29 12.87
N LEU A 84 24.25 33.21 13.39
CA LEU A 84 23.14 33.31 14.32
C LEU A 84 23.57 34.04 15.61
N LYS A 85 24.70 33.70 16.17
CA LYS A 85 25.26 34.41 17.35
C LYS A 85 25.48 35.90 17.07
N ARG A 86 25.99 36.24 15.89
CA ARG A 86 26.16 37.64 15.48
C ARG A 86 24.81 38.35 15.32
N LEU A 87 23.84 37.74 14.69
CA LEU A 87 22.48 38.29 14.56
C LEU A 87 21.90 38.57 15.95
N LEU A 88 21.96 37.62 16.86
CA LEU A 88 21.52 37.79 18.25
C LEU A 88 22.21 38.94 18.95
N SER A 89 23.54 39.08 18.81
CA SER A 89 24.30 40.16 19.46
C SER A 89 23.94 41.55 18.92
N ILE A 90 23.48 41.65 17.65
CA ILE A 90 23.02 42.90 17.07
C ILE A 90 21.65 43.26 17.64
N PHE A 91 20.71 42.30 17.75
CA PHE A 91 19.42 42.55 18.40
C PHE A 91 19.60 42.97 19.86
N GLU A 92 20.49 42.33 20.62
CA GLU A 92 20.82 42.69 22.00
C GLU A 92 21.39 44.11 22.11
N LYS A 93 22.21 44.54 21.18
CA LYS A 93 22.79 45.91 21.14
C LYS A 93 21.72 47.02 21.17
N TYR A 94 20.55 46.77 20.58
CA TYR A 94 19.42 47.68 20.54
C TYR A 94 18.31 47.33 21.53
N GLU A 95 18.60 46.46 22.53
CA GLU A 95 17.61 46.00 23.51
C GLU A 95 16.38 45.34 22.89
N MET A 96 16.56 44.78 21.69
CA MET A 96 15.49 44.08 20.94
C MET A 96 15.66 42.55 21.07
N PHE A 97 14.54 41.83 20.99
CA PHE A 97 14.55 40.38 20.95
C PHE A 97 14.36 39.88 19.52
N LEU A 98 15.19 38.94 19.10
CA LEU A 98 14.95 38.21 17.87
C LEU A 98 13.63 37.41 18.03
N PRO A 99 12.63 37.61 17.14
CA PRO A 99 11.36 36.87 17.22
C PRO A 99 11.57 35.35 17.15
N GLU A 100 10.60 34.59 17.66
CA GLU A 100 10.64 33.13 17.58
C GLU A 100 10.77 32.64 16.14
N TYR A 101 11.63 31.65 15.93
CA TYR A 101 11.82 31.00 14.65
C TYR A 101 11.75 29.48 14.81
N GLU A 102 11.13 28.80 13.84
CA GLU A 102 10.95 27.34 13.90
C GLU A 102 12.30 26.61 13.76
N LYS A 103 13.18 27.09 12.88
CA LYS A 103 14.40 26.39 12.52
C LYS A 103 15.45 27.29 11.86
N VAL A 104 16.72 26.96 12.12
CA VAL A 104 17.86 27.57 11.42
C VAL A 104 18.46 26.56 10.45
N TYR A 105 18.65 26.96 9.20
CA TYR A 105 19.31 26.16 8.18
C TYR A 105 20.63 26.80 7.76
N ASP A 106 21.68 26.00 7.67
CA ASP A 106 22.92 26.39 6.99
C ASP A 106 22.80 26.04 5.50
N LEU A 107 22.88 27.03 4.64
CA LEU A 107 22.71 26.90 3.20
C LEU A 107 23.75 25.96 2.56
N LEU A 108 24.99 26.01 3.05
CA LEU A 108 26.07 25.16 2.53
C LEU A 108 25.88 23.69 2.94
N GLN A 109 25.43 23.46 4.17
CA GLN A 109 25.11 22.09 4.64
C GLN A 109 23.92 21.53 3.90
N LEU A 110 22.87 22.32 3.67
CA LEU A 110 21.75 21.89 2.84
C LEU A 110 22.19 21.50 1.43
N GLY A 111 23.05 22.31 0.81
CA GLY A 111 23.61 22.01 -0.50
C GLY A 111 24.45 20.75 -0.53
N ALA A 112 25.23 20.48 0.52
CA ALA A 112 26.00 19.23 0.62
C ALA A 112 25.08 17.99 0.69
N VAL A 113 24.06 18.04 1.55
CA VAL A 113 23.13 16.92 1.78
C VAL A 113 22.29 16.67 0.54
N TYR A 114 21.57 17.66 0.05
CA TYR A 114 20.59 17.50 -1.04
C TYR A 114 21.22 17.59 -2.43
N GLY A 115 22.33 18.31 -2.58
CA GLY A 115 23.05 18.40 -3.85
C GLY A 115 24.03 17.24 -4.09
N ASN A 116 24.16 16.31 -3.13
CA ASN A 116 25.14 15.23 -3.15
C ASN A 116 26.59 15.72 -3.37
N ILE A 117 26.91 16.85 -2.74
CA ILE A 117 28.22 17.46 -2.78
C ILE A 117 29.07 16.89 -1.64
N LYS A 118 30.09 16.10 -1.98
CA LYS A 118 30.91 15.39 -0.98
C LYS A 118 31.88 16.29 -0.21
N ASP A 119 32.32 17.40 -0.82
CA ASP A 119 33.27 18.30 -0.18
C ASP A 119 32.95 19.76 -0.52
N ILE A 120 32.34 20.44 0.44
CA ILE A 120 31.96 21.86 0.33
C ILE A 120 33.20 22.76 0.23
N LYS A 121 34.35 22.34 0.81
CA LYS A 121 35.57 23.13 0.85
C LYS A 121 36.22 23.31 -0.52
N ASN A 122 35.82 22.54 -1.52
CA ASN A 122 36.32 22.65 -2.88
C ASN A 122 35.79 23.89 -3.63
N PHE A 123 34.74 24.52 -3.11
CA PHE A 123 34.16 25.71 -3.75
C PHE A 123 34.76 26.98 -3.14
N LYS A 124 35.31 27.85 -3.99
CA LYS A 124 35.91 29.11 -3.59
C LYS A 124 34.91 30.25 -3.57
N THR A 125 33.87 30.16 -4.37
CA THR A 125 32.84 31.21 -4.51
C THR A 125 31.44 30.62 -4.39
N LEU A 126 30.48 31.49 -4.09
CA LEU A 126 29.06 31.15 -4.04
C LEU A 126 28.55 30.74 -5.43
N GLU A 127 29.07 31.35 -6.48
CA GLU A 127 28.70 31.04 -7.87
C GLU A 127 29.13 29.62 -8.26
N GLU A 128 30.37 29.22 -7.92
CA GLU A 128 30.84 27.85 -8.19
C GLU A 128 29.91 26.83 -7.51
N PHE A 129 29.51 27.10 -6.28
CA PHE A 129 28.59 26.26 -5.52
C PHE A 129 27.20 26.21 -6.15
N ALA A 130 26.66 27.38 -6.57
CA ALA A 130 25.37 27.48 -7.25
C ALA A 130 25.35 26.71 -8.59
N LEU A 131 26.40 26.84 -9.39
CA LEU A 131 26.55 26.13 -10.65
C LEU A 131 26.61 24.62 -10.44
N ALA A 132 27.33 24.15 -9.42
CA ALA A 132 27.36 22.72 -9.08
C ALA A 132 25.98 22.15 -8.71
N LEU A 133 25.07 23.01 -8.21
CA LEU A 133 23.69 22.70 -7.91
C LEU A 133 22.73 22.90 -9.09
N ASN A 134 23.26 23.21 -10.28
CA ASN A 134 22.49 23.55 -11.48
C ASN A 134 21.56 24.76 -11.29
N VAL A 135 22.00 25.77 -10.54
CA VAL A 135 21.34 27.05 -10.42
C VAL A 135 21.82 27.96 -11.55
N ASN A 136 20.91 28.50 -12.34
CA ASN A 136 21.25 29.41 -13.43
C ASN A 136 21.51 30.82 -12.89
N ILE A 137 22.79 31.12 -12.62
CA ILE A 137 23.21 32.44 -12.06
C ILE A 137 23.34 33.52 -13.10
N TYR A 138 23.47 33.20 -14.40
CA TYR A 138 23.75 34.14 -15.48
C TYR A 138 22.57 35.10 -15.73
N LYS A 139 21.35 34.69 -15.44
CA LYS A 139 20.17 35.55 -15.55
C LYS A 139 20.19 36.74 -14.58
N TYR A 140 21.11 36.75 -13.60
CA TYR A 140 21.19 37.76 -12.54
C TYR A 140 22.47 38.60 -12.61
N GLU A 141 23.22 38.60 -13.72
CA GLU A 141 24.53 39.28 -13.85
C GLU A 141 24.46 40.77 -13.60
N ASN A 142 23.35 41.42 -13.91
CA ASN A 142 23.15 42.88 -13.81
C ASN A 142 22.25 43.27 -12.62
N PHE A 143 22.02 42.36 -11.66
CA PHE A 143 21.18 42.66 -10.50
C PHE A 143 22.06 43.19 -9.36
N GLU A 144 21.62 44.24 -8.69
CA GLU A 144 22.32 44.89 -7.59
C GLU A 144 22.42 43.84 -6.50
N TYR A 145 21.82 43.08 -5.98
CA TYR A 145 21.95 42.11 -4.88
C TYR A 145 22.11 40.69 -5.37
N ARG A 146 22.91 40.48 -6.37
CA ARG A 146 23.14 39.20 -7.04
C ARG A 146 23.44 38.06 -6.10
N ASP A 147 24.30 38.27 -5.10
CA ASP A 147 24.71 37.23 -4.15
C ASP A 147 23.55 36.72 -3.32
N LEU A 148 22.66 37.60 -2.88
CA LEU A 148 21.47 37.20 -2.14
C LEU A 148 20.50 36.42 -3.03
N ILE A 149 20.27 36.90 -4.23
CA ILE A 149 19.40 36.20 -5.20
C ILE A 149 19.96 34.78 -5.47
N ILE A 150 21.29 34.65 -5.63
CA ILE A 150 21.93 33.33 -5.79
C ILE A 150 21.68 32.45 -4.56
N LYS A 151 21.81 32.97 -3.34
CA LYS A 151 21.52 32.22 -2.10
C LYS A 151 20.06 31.76 -2.04
N MET A 152 19.12 32.62 -2.41
CA MET A 152 17.71 32.31 -2.51
C MET A 152 17.45 31.21 -3.53
N GLU A 153 18.03 31.30 -4.70
CA GLU A 153 17.88 30.30 -5.75
C GLU A 153 18.51 28.94 -5.35
N ILE A 154 19.65 28.97 -4.64
CA ILE A 154 20.23 27.75 -4.04
C ILE A 154 19.23 27.13 -3.06
N PHE A 155 18.68 27.93 -2.14
CA PHE A 155 17.71 27.42 -1.15
C PHE A 155 16.46 26.86 -1.84
N LYS A 156 15.87 27.59 -2.79
CA LYS A 156 14.74 27.10 -3.59
C LYS A 156 15.08 25.79 -4.30
N ARG A 157 16.28 25.71 -4.89
CA ARG A 157 16.73 24.49 -5.55
C ARG A 157 16.87 23.32 -4.60
N MET A 158 17.45 23.52 -3.41
CA MET A 158 17.60 22.48 -2.39
C MET A 158 16.24 22.04 -1.86
N PHE A 159 15.36 22.98 -1.61
CA PHE A 159 14.00 22.66 -1.19
C PHE A 159 13.26 21.85 -2.25
N TYR A 160 13.34 22.22 -3.53
CA TYR A 160 12.75 21.45 -4.62
C TYR A 160 13.33 20.03 -4.71
N ILE A 161 14.65 19.88 -4.61
CA ILE A 161 15.31 18.57 -4.64
C ILE A 161 14.87 17.72 -3.45
N SER A 162 14.82 18.30 -2.25
CA SER A 162 14.37 17.60 -1.04
C SER A 162 12.91 17.14 -1.16
N GLN A 163 12.03 17.97 -1.72
CA GLN A 163 10.65 17.62 -1.98
C GLN A 163 10.53 16.48 -2.99
N LYS A 164 11.29 16.56 -4.09
CA LYS A 164 11.30 15.50 -5.11
C LYS A 164 11.84 14.18 -4.56
N GLN A 165 12.90 14.23 -3.75
CA GLN A 165 13.43 13.04 -3.07
C GLN A 165 12.40 12.46 -2.11
N MET A 166 11.74 13.31 -1.31
CA MET A 166 10.66 12.89 -0.42
C MET A 166 9.49 12.28 -1.18
N GLN A 167 9.06 12.90 -2.28
CA GLN A 167 8.01 12.33 -3.14
C GLN A 167 8.41 10.98 -3.72
N ASN A 168 9.65 10.83 -4.20
CA ASN A 168 10.15 9.56 -4.71
C ASN A 168 10.23 8.51 -3.60
N TYR A 169 10.66 8.89 -2.41
CA TYR A 169 10.67 8.03 -1.23
C TYR A 169 9.25 7.56 -0.89
N LEU A 170 8.28 8.49 -0.78
CA LEU A 170 6.89 8.17 -0.48
C LEU A 170 6.25 7.27 -1.54
N LYS A 171 6.56 7.48 -2.83
CA LYS A 171 6.11 6.60 -3.92
C LYS A 171 6.66 5.19 -3.74
N ARG A 172 7.95 5.06 -3.46
CA ARG A 172 8.58 3.75 -3.22
C ARG A 172 7.98 3.05 -2.00
N GLU A 173 7.81 3.78 -0.90
CA GLU A 173 7.25 3.21 0.33
C GLU A 173 5.73 2.96 0.25
N SER A 174 5.02 3.57 -0.72
CA SER A 174 3.60 3.23 -0.98
C SER A 174 3.41 1.75 -1.31
N ILE A 175 4.45 1.05 -1.80
CA ILE A 175 4.43 -0.40 -2.06
C ILE A 175 4.19 -1.17 -0.76
N LEU A 176 4.83 -0.79 0.35
CA LEU A 176 4.60 -1.42 1.66
C LEU A 176 3.18 -1.17 2.15
N VAL A 177 2.68 0.06 1.98
CA VAL A 177 1.30 0.41 2.32
C VAL A 177 0.32 -0.43 1.53
N ALA A 178 0.54 -0.58 0.22
CA ALA A 178 -0.32 -1.40 -0.65
C ALA A 178 -0.31 -2.88 -0.24
N PHE A 179 0.86 -3.42 0.12
CA PHE A 179 0.96 -4.82 0.59
C PHE A 179 0.13 -5.04 1.86
N GLY A 180 0.25 -4.16 2.86
CA GLY A 180 -0.56 -4.24 4.09
C GLY A 180 -2.05 -4.05 3.81
N THR A 181 -2.41 -3.00 3.08
CA THR A 181 -3.81 -2.67 2.76
C THR A 181 -4.52 -3.81 2.04
N VAL A 182 -3.86 -4.42 1.03
CA VAL A 182 -4.45 -5.53 0.26
C VAL A 182 -4.46 -6.83 1.07
N ALA A 183 -3.39 -7.13 1.82
CA ALA A 183 -3.30 -8.35 2.62
C ALA A 183 -4.35 -8.39 3.75
N ASP A 184 -4.65 -7.25 4.35
CA ASP A 184 -5.66 -7.11 5.42
C ASP A 184 -7.08 -6.84 4.89
N VAL A 185 -7.28 -6.91 3.55
CA VAL A 185 -8.60 -6.78 2.92
C VAL A 185 -9.28 -5.46 3.28
N VAL A 186 -8.49 -4.38 3.37
CA VAL A 186 -8.98 -3.03 3.68
C VAL A 186 -9.70 -2.44 2.45
N PRO A 187 -10.77 -1.63 2.62
CA PRO A 187 -11.48 -1.01 1.51
C PRO A 187 -10.58 -0.23 0.56
N VAL A 188 -10.71 -0.48 -0.76
CA VAL A 188 -9.91 0.15 -1.84
C VAL A 188 -10.62 1.41 -2.33
N ILE A 189 -10.81 2.36 -1.42
CA ILE A 189 -11.44 3.66 -1.68
C ILE A 189 -10.54 4.78 -1.15
N GLU A 190 -10.81 6.01 -1.54
CA GLU A 190 -10.15 7.23 -1.04
C GLU A 190 -8.62 7.12 -1.06
N GLU A 191 -7.96 7.43 0.07
CA GLU A 191 -6.51 7.38 0.19
C GLU A 191 -5.92 5.98 0.01
N ASN A 192 -6.59 4.92 0.47
CA ASN A 192 -6.13 3.55 0.26
C ASN A 192 -6.01 3.23 -1.23
N ARG A 193 -7.01 3.63 -2.02
CA ARG A 193 -6.98 3.47 -3.47
C ARG A 193 -5.85 4.27 -4.11
N ALA A 194 -5.61 5.50 -3.63
CA ALA A 194 -4.52 6.34 -4.12
C ALA A 194 -3.14 5.71 -3.83
N TYR A 195 -2.92 5.19 -2.61
CA TYR A 195 -1.68 4.49 -2.25
C TYR A 195 -1.47 3.23 -3.08
N ILE A 196 -2.50 2.40 -3.24
CA ILE A 196 -2.39 1.17 -4.03
C ILE A 196 -2.09 1.52 -5.50
N LYS A 197 -2.77 2.50 -6.08
CA LYS A 197 -2.50 2.96 -7.45
C LYS A 197 -1.06 3.43 -7.61
N CYS A 198 -0.57 4.27 -6.69
CA CYS A 198 0.80 4.75 -6.68
C CYS A 198 1.81 3.59 -6.58
N ALA A 199 1.53 2.60 -5.73
CA ALA A 199 2.37 1.42 -5.55
C ALA A 199 2.44 0.55 -6.82
N LEU A 200 1.31 0.30 -7.47
CA LEU A 200 1.26 -0.48 -8.71
C LEU A 200 1.99 0.22 -9.86
N GLU A 201 1.83 1.55 -9.97
CA GLU A 201 2.59 2.36 -10.91
C GLU A 201 4.09 2.32 -10.63
N GLU A 202 4.49 2.35 -9.35
CA GLU A 202 5.89 2.30 -8.96
C GLU A 202 6.49 0.92 -9.22
N LEU A 203 5.81 -0.16 -8.86
CA LEU A 203 6.25 -1.54 -9.14
C LEU A 203 6.44 -1.80 -10.64
N SER A 204 5.78 -1.04 -11.51
CA SER A 204 5.96 -1.14 -12.96
C SER A 204 7.24 -0.45 -13.48
N LYS A 205 8.01 0.24 -12.62
CA LYS A 205 9.20 1.04 -12.98
C LYS A 205 10.48 0.49 -12.33
N PRO A 206 10.92 -0.72 -12.68
CA PRO A 206 12.16 -1.27 -12.11
C PRO A 206 13.37 -0.37 -12.48
N PRO A 207 14.48 -0.45 -11.73
CA PRO A 207 14.77 -1.48 -10.73
C PRO A 207 14.38 -1.12 -9.31
N HIS A 208 13.84 -2.11 -8.58
CA HIS A 208 13.59 -2.06 -7.15
C HIS A 208 14.32 -3.21 -6.45
N ILE A 209 15.39 -2.97 -5.73
CA ILE A 209 16.27 -4.02 -5.18
C ILE A 209 15.46 -5.15 -4.55
N ARG A 210 14.69 -4.86 -3.50
CA ARG A 210 13.96 -5.88 -2.71
C ARG A 210 12.73 -6.42 -3.43
N TYR A 211 11.98 -5.58 -4.13
CA TYR A 211 10.73 -6.01 -4.77
C TYR A 211 10.98 -6.83 -6.02
N ASP A 212 11.98 -6.47 -6.84
CA ASP A 212 12.35 -7.25 -8.03
C ASP A 212 12.82 -8.65 -7.63
N ILE A 213 13.59 -8.78 -6.54
CA ILE A 213 14.02 -10.07 -5.99
C ILE A 213 12.82 -10.92 -5.55
N ILE A 214 11.85 -10.32 -4.85
CA ILE A 214 10.62 -11.02 -4.44
C ILE A 214 9.84 -11.47 -5.68
N LEU A 215 9.63 -10.57 -6.65
CA LEU A 215 8.89 -10.86 -7.88
C LEU A 215 9.56 -11.94 -8.72
N GLU A 216 10.88 -11.92 -8.84
CA GLU A 216 11.66 -12.96 -9.51
C GLU A 216 11.48 -14.32 -8.82
N LYS A 217 11.57 -14.34 -7.48
CA LYS A 217 11.45 -15.57 -6.69
C LYS A 217 10.11 -16.27 -6.84
N ILE A 218 9.04 -15.51 -7.06
CA ILE A 218 7.69 -16.05 -7.27
C ILE A 218 7.25 -16.06 -8.74
N ASN A 219 8.21 -15.89 -9.68
CA ASN A 219 7.99 -15.90 -11.14
C ASN A 219 6.99 -14.84 -11.63
N LEU A 220 7.06 -13.64 -11.07
CA LEU A 220 6.22 -12.50 -11.44
C LEU A 220 7.00 -11.30 -11.98
N LEU A 221 8.33 -11.40 -12.07
CA LEU A 221 9.13 -10.32 -12.66
C LEU A 221 8.70 -10.07 -14.11
N ASN A 222 8.56 -8.80 -14.48
CA ASN A 222 8.05 -8.34 -15.78
C ASN A 222 6.60 -8.73 -16.12
N THR A 223 5.79 -9.10 -15.12
CA THR A 223 4.34 -9.27 -15.29
C THR A 223 3.58 -8.05 -14.77
N LYS A 224 2.37 -7.81 -15.27
CA LYS A 224 1.48 -6.80 -14.69
C LYS A 224 1.11 -7.23 -13.27
N ILE A 225 1.42 -6.39 -12.28
CA ILE A 225 1.03 -6.60 -10.89
C ILE A 225 -0.27 -5.84 -10.65
N ASP A 226 -1.24 -6.51 -10.05
CA ASP A 226 -2.53 -5.97 -9.62
C ASP A 226 -2.80 -6.34 -8.15
N THR A 227 -3.93 -5.90 -7.61
CA THR A 227 -4.33 -6.22 -6.23
C THR A 227 -4.54 -7.71 -6.00
N GLN A 228 -5.02 -8.45 -7.00
CA GLN A 228 -5.15 -9.91 -6.90
C GLN A 228 -3.78 -10.57 -6.79
N THR A 229 -2.81 -10.13 -7.58
CA THR A 229 -1.43 -10.60 -7.51
C THR A 229 -0.82 -10.34 -6.13
N ILE A 230 -1.05 -9.13 -5.57
CA ILE A 230 -0.60 -8.81 -4.21
C ILE A 230 -1.28 -9.74 -3.20
N GLY A 231 -2.60 -9.86 -3.22
CA GLY A 231 -3.36 -10.63 -2.23
C GLY A 231 -3.16 -12.15 -2.30
N TRP A 232 -3.03 -12.71 -3.52
CA TRP A 232 -2.98 -14.17 -3.71
C TRP A 232 -1.58 -14.74 -3.90
N LYS A 233 -0.58 -13.93 -4.22
CA LYS A 233 0.78 -14.41 -4.45
C LYS A 233 1.81 -13.73 -3.55
N LEU A 234 1.87 -12.39 -3.52
CA LEU A 234 2.85 -11.66 -2.72
C LEU A 234 2.58 -11.75 -1.22
N ALA A 235 1.37 -11.45 -0.78
CA ALA A 235 1.02 -11.50 0.63
C ALA A 235 1.17 -12.90 1.25
N PRO A 236 0.73 -14.01 0.61
CA PRO A 236 0.99 -15.34 1.13
C PRO A 236 2.47 -15.72 1.21
N PHE A 237 3.30 -15.25 0.27
CA PHE A 237 4.74 -15.43 0.30
C PHE A 237 5.37 -14.74 1.51
N ILE A 238 5.08 -13.47 1.72
CA ILE A 238 5.60 -12.68 2.85
C ILE A 238 5.08 -13.20 4.19
N ASN A 239 3.79 -13.52 4.26
CA ASN A 239 3.13 -14.00 5.47
C ASN A 239 3.62 -15.40 5.90
N ALA A 240 4.29 -16.13 5.02
CA ALA A 240 4.86 -17.44 5.37
C ALA A 240 5.84 -17.34 6.54
N ALA A 241 6.65 -16.28 6.60
CA ALA A 241 7.57 -16.05 7.70
C ALA A 241 6.86 -15.96 9.06
N GLY A 242 5.78 -15.17 9.14
CA GLY A 242 4.98 -15.06 10.37
C GLY A 242 4.28 -16.37 10.77
N ARG A 243 3.81 -17.17 9.79
CA ARG A 243 3.20 -18.48 10.07
C ARG A 243 4.19 -19.51 10.55
N MET A 244 5.46 -19.33 10.20
CA MET A 244 6.58 -20.18 10.66
C MET A 244 7.30 -19.58 11.88
N ASN A 245 6.64 -18.65 12.62
CA ASN A 245 7.15 -17.97 13.82
C ASN A 245 8.47 -17.20 13.61
N LYS A 246 8.68 -16.66 12.41
CA LYS A 246 9.86 -15.84 12.04
C LYS A 246 9.46 -14.55 11.33
N PRO A 247 8.57 -13.71 11.90
CA PRO A 247 8.07 -12.50 11.23
C PRO A 247 9.18 -11.47 10.94
N GLU A 248 10.28 -11.49 11.71
CA GLU A 248 11.43 -10.62 11.52
C GLU A 248 12.10 -10.77 10.15
N TYR A 249 12.06 -11.96 9.54
CA TYR A 249 12.60 -12.19 8.20
C TYR A 249 11.83 -11.41 7.13
N ALA A 250 10.51 -11.38 7.25
CA ALA A 250 9.66 -10.60 6.36
C ALA A 250 9.91 -9.09 6.51
N LEU A 251 10.02 -8.61 7.76
CA LEU A 251 10.31 -7.20 8.03
C LEU A 251 11.68 -6.81 7.45
N GLN A 252 12.72 -7.60 7.72
CA GLN A 252 14.06 -7.35 7.21
C GLN A 252 14.09 -7.35 5.68
N LEU A 253 13.44 -8.32 5.01
CA LEU A 253 13.36 -8.33 3.54
C LEU A 253 12.68 -7.07 2.99
N LEU A 254 11.55 -6.68 3.58
CA LEU A 254 10.77 -5.53 3.13
C LEU A 254 11.45 -4.17 3.40
N THR A 255 12.43 -4.14 4.30
CA THR A 255 13.18 -2.91 4.66
C THR A 255 14.63 -2.93 4.19
N SER A 256 15.15 -4.06 3.68
CA SER A 256 16.53 -4.18 3.23
C SER A 256 16.84 -3.25 2.04
N GLU A 257 17.98 -2.59 2.10
CA GLU A 257 18.54 -1.78 1.02
C GLU A 257 19.74 -2.47 0.33
N LEU A 258 20.18 -3.59 0.88
CA LEU A 258 21.31 -4.37 0.36
C LEU A 258 20.82 -5.56 -0.45
N LYS A 259 21.29 -5.64 -1.70
CA LYS A 259 20.88 -6.71 -2.63
C LYS A 259 21.21 -8.12 -2.10
N GLU A 260 22.38 -8.30 -1.52
CA GLU A 260 22.84 -9.61 -1.01
C GLU A 260 21.98 -10.08 0.17
N GLU A 261 21.63 -9.17 1.07
CA GLU A 261 20.74 -9.44 2.19
C GLU A 261 19.32 -9.79 1.70
N ALA A 262 18.78 -9.00 0.79
CA ALA A 262 17.46 -9.25 0.21
C ALA A 262 17.38 -10.61 -0.52
N LEU A 263 18.44 -11.01 -1.26
CA LEU A 263 18.53 -12.33 -1.89
C LEU A 263 18.49 -13.45 -0.86
N LYS A 264 19.30 -13.35 0.20
CA LYS A 264 19.34 -14.36 1.28
C LYS A 264 17.99 -14.48 1.98
N LEU A 265 17.41 -13.37 2.39
CA LEU A 265 16.11 -13.34 3.09
C LEU A 265 14.98 -13.87 2.21
N SER A 266 14.98 -13.52 0.93
CA SER A 266 14.00 -14.01 -0.05
C SER A 266 14.08 -15.55 -0.20
N GLU A 267 15.29 -16.13 -0.21
CA GLU A 267 15.49 -17.57 -0.24
C GLU A 267 14.93 -18.26 1.01
N GLU A 268 15.25 -17.70 2.19
CA GLU A 268 14.76 -18.22 3.46
C GLU A 268 13.22 -18.21 3.53
N ILE A 269 12.59 -17.08 3.12
CA ILE A 269 11.13 -16.97 3.10
C ILE A 269 10.51 -17.92 2.06
N TYR A 270 11.16 -18.11 0.92
CA TYR A 270 10.72 -19.08 -0.08
C TYR A 270 10.68 -20.50 0.51
N ASN A 271 11.73 -20.91 1.20
CA ASN A 271 11.81 -22.22 1.84
C ASN A 271 10.74 -22.37 2.94
N MET A 272 10.52 -21.31 3.74
CA MET A 272 9.42 -21.28 4.72
C MET A 272 8.05 -21.40 4.06
N ASN A 273 7.85 -20.77 2.90
CA ASN A 273 6.59 -20.84 2.17
C ASN A 273 6.33 -22.24 1.59
N GLU A 274 7.35 -22.91 1.06
CA GLU A 274 7.22 -24.30 0.60
C GLU A 274 6.94 -25.25 1.77
N THR A 275 7.66 -25.09 2.88
CA THR A 275 7.38 -25.87 4.12
C THR A 275 5.95 -25.63 4.61
N ARG A 276 5.50 -24.38 4.65
CA ARG A 276 4.12 -24.03 5.03
C ARG A 276 3.10 -24.73 4.12
N LYS A 277 3.34 -24.78 2.80
CA LYS A 277 2.43 -25.46 1.85
C LYS A 277 2.34 -26.95 2.18
N SER A 278 3.49 -27.63 2.31
CA SER A 278 3.55 -29.06 2.65
C SER A 278 2.80 -29.36 3.96
N LEU A 279 3.12 -28.65 5.03
CA LEU A 279 2.47 -28.80 6.32
C LEU A 279 0.95 -28.51 6.25
N THR A 280 0.55 -27.51 5.44
CA THR A 280 -0.88 -27.21 5.26
C THR A 280 -1.60 -28.38 4.58
N ASP A 281 -0.99 -29.03 3.59
CA ASP A 281 -1.58 -30.18 2.91
C ASP A 281 -1.61 -31.42 3.82
N GLU A 282 -0.56 -31.68 4.57
CA GLU A 282 -0.50 -32.74 5.57
C GLU A 282 -1.58 -32.58 6.65
N CYS A 283 -1.66 -31.41 7.29
CA CYS A 283 -2.69 -31.11 8.29
C CYS A 283 -4.10 -31.17 7.71
N PHE A 284 -4.31 -30.74 6.46
CA PHE A 284 -5.61 -30.82 5.81
C PHE A 284 -6.03 -32.27 5.57
N ASN A 285 -5.10 -33.16 5.20
CA ASN A 285 -5.38 -34.58 5.05
C ASN A 285 -5.79 -35.22 6.38
N ILE A 286 -5.08 -34.91 7.48
CA ILE A 286 -5.43 -35.38 8.84
C ILE A 286 -6.87 -34.92 9.20
N VAL A 287 -7.18 -33.65 8.98
CA VAL A 287 -8.52 -33.09 9.26
C VAL A 287 -9.59 -33.74 8.37
N SER A 288 -9.29 -33.96 7.09
CA SER A 288 -10.23 -34.62 6.15
C SER A 288 -10.53 -36.05 6.50
N GLU A 289 -9.53 -36.82 6.95
CA GLU A 289 -9.72 -38.16 7.47
C GLU A 289 -10.56 -38.17 8.76
N TYR A 290 -10.29 -37.24 9.67
CA TYR A 290 -11.09 -37.06 10.88
C TYR A 290 -12.56 -36.79 10.56
N ILE A 291 -12.82 -35.87 9.62
CA ILE A 291 -14.18 -35.49 9.18
C ILE A 291 -14.92 -36.71 8.64
N LYS A 292 -14.26 -37.51 7.81
CA LYS A 292 -14.86 -38.72 7.20
C LYS A 292 -15.18 -39.82 8.24
N ASN A 293 -14.28 -39.99 9.22
CA ASN A 293 -14.37 -41.07 10.20
C ASN A 293 -15.34 -40.75 11.37
N ASN A 294 -15.69 -39.48 11.59
CA ASN A 294 -16.47 -39.06 12.76
C ASN A 294 -17.83 -38.40 12.39
N ASP A 295 -18.34 -38.64 11.18
CA ASP A 295 -19.63 -38.12 10.71
C ASP A 295 -19.82 -36.58 10.92
N CYS A 296 -18.73 -35.81 10.84
CA CYS A 296 -18.76 -34.37 11.07
C CYS A 296 -19.66 -33.64 10.09
N LEU A 297 -19.98 -34.26 8.93
CA LEU A 297 -20.83 -33.66 7.91
C LEU A 297 -22.31 -33.62 8.31
N SER A 298 -22.75 -34.45 9.25
CA SER A 298 -24.10 -34.38 9.82
C SER A 298 -24.25 -33.26 10.84
N MET A 299 -23.15 -32.75 11.38
CA MET A 299 -23.15 -31.69 12.39
C MET A 299 -23.38 -30.28 11.77
N PRO A 300 -23.91 -29.30 12.55
CA PRO A 300 -24.16 -27.95 12.05
C PRO A 300 -22.89 -27.16 11.70
N LEU A 301 -21.75 -27.57 12.23
CA LEU A 301 -20.42 -27.07 11.93
C LEU A 301 -19.38 -28.19 12.03
N ILE A 302 -18.23 -27.99 11.43
CA ILE A 302 -17.08 -28.90 11.54
C ILE A 302 -16.17 -28.39 12.64
N LEU A 303 -16.01 -29.19 13.70
CA LEU A 303 -15.13 -28.90 14.84
C LEU A 303 -14.06 -29.97 14.95
N VAL A 304 -12.80 -29.58 14.77
CA VAL A 304 -11.66 -30.52 14.89
C VAL A 304 -10.59 -29.94 15.80
N LYS A 305 -10.14 -30.72 16.75
CA LYS A 305 -9.04 -30.42 17.68
C LYS A 305 -7.98 -31.53 17.54
N SER A 306 -6.72 -31.16 17.30
CA SER A 306 -5.61 -32.09 17.23
C SER A 306 -4.28 -31.42 17.58
N LYS A 307 -3.38 -32.16 18.18
CA LYS A 307 -1.98 -31.79 18.41
C LYS A 307 -1.12 -31.85 17.14
N GLU A 308 -1.58 -32.61 16.16
CA GLU A 308 -0.90 -32.74 14.86
C GLU A 308 -1.14 -31.55 13.92
N ILE A 309 -2.03 -30.64 14.28
CA ILE A 309 -2.30 -29.43 13.53
C ILE A 309 -1.37 -28.32 14.03
N GLU A 310 -0.54 -27.78 13.15
CA GLU A 310 0.32 -26.65 13.48
C GLU A 310 -0.49 -25.38 13.84
N GLN A 311 -0.16 -24.72 14.96
CA GLN A 311 -0.87 -23.56 15.47
C GLN A 311 -1.01 -22.42 14.43
N GLY A 312 0.07 -22.10 13.72
CA GLY A 312 0.12 -21.05 12.70
C GLY A 312 -0.70 -21.35 11.44
N LEU A 313 -1.21 -22.60 11.30
CA LEU A 313 -1.94 -23.07 10.13
C LEU A 313 -3.45 -23.27 10.38
N THR A 314 -3.92 -23.19 11.61
CA THR A 314 -5.34 -23.42 11.96
C THR A 314 -6.31 -22.61 11.07
N GLY A 315 -5.99 -21.34 10.80
CA GLY A 315 -6.79 -20.45 9.96
C GLY A 315 -6.79 -20.81 8.48
N LEU A 316 -5.67 -21.37 7.96
CA LEU A 316 -5.59 -21.84 6.57
C LEU A 316 -6.36 -23.13 6.39
N ILE A 317 -6.25 -24.04 7.35
CA ILE A 317 -6.96 -25.33 7.33
C ILE A 317 -8.46 -25.09 7.47
N ALA A 318 -8.90 -24.21 8.39
CA ALA A 318 -10.31 -23.83 8.51
C ALA A 318 -10.87 -23.26 7.19
N GLY A 319 -10.07 -22.45 6.48
CA GLY A 319 -10.43 -21.93 5.15
C GLY A 319 -10.55 -23.03 4.10
N LYS A 320 -9.63 -23.98 4.04
CA LYS A 320 -9.70 -25.15 3.14
C LYS A 320 -10.92 -26.01 3.43
N VAL A 321 -11.19 -26.29 4.71
CA VAL A 321 -12.36 -27.07 5.15
C VAL A 321 -13.66 -26.37 4.75
N LEU A 322 -13.76 -25.07 4.96
CA LEU A 322 -14.92 -24.28 4.52
C LEU A 322 -15.10 -24.37 3.01
N SER A 323 -14.03 -24.20 2.24
CA SER A 323 -14.06 -24.26 0.77
C SER A 323 -14.47 -25.63 0.24
N GLU A 324 -13.99 -26.71 0.86
CA GLU A 324 -14.25 -28.10 0.41
C GLU A 324 -15.65 -28.58 0.79
N TYR A 325 -16.10 -28.28 2.02
CA TYR A 325 -17.33 -28.86 2.57
C TYR A 325 -18.50 -27.86 2.67
N GLY A 326 -18.29 -26.57 2.40
CA GLY A 326 -19.32 -25.52 2.46
C GLY A 326 -19.86 -25.26 3.87
N LYS A 327 -19.21 -25.75 4.90
CA LYS A 327 -19.65 -25.65 6.30
C LYS A 327 -18.73 -24.75 7.14
N THR A 328 -19.30 -24.10 8.14
CA THR A 328 -18.51 -23.40 9.17
C THR A 328 -17.49 -24.36 9.78
N ALA A 329 -16.23 -23.96 9.78
CA ALA A 329 -15.11 -24.76 10.27
C ALA A 329 -14.46 -24.10 11.49
N VAL A 330 -14.29 -24.89 12.55
CA VAL A 330 -13.61 -24.53 13.80
C VAL A 330 -12.46 -25.49 13.98
N ILE A 331 -11.24 -25.03 13.73
CA ILE A 331 -10.04 -25.86 13.75
C ILE A 331 -9.13 -25.41 14.89
N LEU A 332 -8.70 -26.34 15.74
CA LEU A 332 -7.86 -26.06 16.91
C LEU A 332 -6.59 -26.91 16.91
N HIS A 333 -5.50 -26.25 17.24
CA HIS A 333 -4.26 -26.86 17.73
C HIS A 333 -4.38 -27.08 19.23
N GLU A 334 -3.97 -28.27 19.70
CA GLU A 334 -3.88 -28.62 21.13
C GLU A 334 -2.43 -28.64 21.57
N ASP A 335 -2.08 -27.76 22.50
CA ASP A 335 -0.78 -27.73 23.17
C ASP A 335 -0.89 -28.40 24.54
N GLU A 336 -0.38 -29.64 24.63
CA GLU A 336 -0.40 -30.44 25.87
C GLU A 336 0.55 -29.90 26.95
N GLU A 337 1.64 -29.22 26.55
CA GLU A 337 2.64 -28.67 27.49
C GLU A 337 2.08 -27.42 28.17
N GLU A 338 1.57 -26.49 27.39
CA GLU A 338 0.96 -25.23 27.87
C GLU A 338 -0.48 -25.45 28.38
N LYS A 339 -1.06 -26.63 28.18
CA LYS A 339 -2.46 -27.00 28.51
C LYS A 339 -3.48 -26.02 27.88
N THR A 340 -3.20 -25.58 26.66
CA THR A 340 -4.04 -24.65 25.92
C THR A 340 -4.45 -25.19 24.56
N CYS A 341 -5.54 -24.64 24.03
CA CYS A 341 -5.91 -24.81 22.63
C CYS A 341 -5.96 -23.45 21.96
N THR A 342 -5.38 -23.36 20.78
CA THR A 342 -5.48 -22.17 19.91
C THR A 342 -6.21 -22.52 18.65
N GLY A 343 -7.26 -21.78 18.29
CA GLY A 343 -8.12 -22.13 17.18
C GLY A 343 -8.49 -20.96 16.28
N SER A 344 -9.01 -21.33 15.12
CA SER A 344 -9.55 -20.39 14.14
C SER A 344 -10.92 -20.86 13.66
N ILE A 345 -11.81 -19.89 13.42
CA ILE A 345 -13.12 -20.10 12.81
C ILE A 345 -13.12 -19.51 11.41
N ARG A 346 -13.76 -20.22 10.48
CA ARG A 346 -14.22 -19.70 9.20
C ARG A 346 -15.70 -20.02 9.06
N SER A 347 -16.53 -18.99 8.96
CA SER A 347 -17.99 -19.13 9.00
C SER A 347 -18.61 -19.23 7.62
N ALA A 348 -19.66 -20.05 7.51
CA ALA A 348 -20.52 -20.20 6.35
C ALA A 348 -21.97 -19.81 6.68
N GLY A 349 -22.72 -19.41 5.68
CA GLY A 349 -24.15 -19.10 5.82
C GLY A 349 -24.45 -18.00 6.83
N ASN A 350 -25.40 -18.26 7.71
CA ASN A 350 -25.83 -17.29 8.74
C ASN A 350 -24.93 -17.26 9.98
N ASN A 351 -23.94 -18.15 10.07
CA ASN A 351 -23.01 -18.15 11.19
C ASN A 351 -22.10 -16.91 11.16
N ASN A 352 -21.96 -16.25 12.30
CA ASN A 352 -21.06 -15.13 12.50
C ASN A 352 -19.94 -15.55 13.45
N ALA A 353 -18.72 -15.68 12.93
CA ALA A 353 -17.58 -16.18 13.71
C ALA A 353 -17.31 -15.35 14.97
N ARG A 354 -17.50 -14.03 14.91
CA ARG A 354 -17.31 -13.16 16.07
C ARG A 354 -18.39 -13.40 17.13
N GLU A 355 -19.65 -13.44 16.75
CA GLU A 355 -20.76 -13.69 17.68
C GLU A 355 -20.69 -15.10 18.30
N MET A 356 -20.23 -16.12 17.51
CA MET A 356 -19.95 -17.46 18.03
C MET A 356 -18.95 -17.40 19.19
N LEU A 357 -17.88 -16.61 19.07
CA LEU A 357 -16.90 -16.46 20.13
C LEU A 357 -17.40 -15.60 21.29
N GLU A 358 -18.18 -14.58 21.04
CA GLU A 358 -18.85 -13.79 22.09
C GLU A 358 -19.81 -14.65 22.92
N PHE A 359 -20.61 -15.51 22.27
CA PHE A 359 -21.51 -16.47 22.92
C PHE A 359 -20.78 -17.52 23.77
N THR A 360 -19.54 -17.84 23.42
CA THR A 360 -18.70 -18.83 24.13
C THR A 360 -17.62 -18.16 25.00
N SER A 361 -17.63 -16.84 25.15
CA SER A 361 -16.56 -16.05 25.73
C SER A 361 -16.12 -16.46 27.14
N VAL A 362 -17.04 -16.95 27.96
CA VAL A 362 -16.75 -17.44 29.34
C VAL A 362 -15.77 -18.61 29.40
N TYR A 363 -15.56 -19.31 28.29
CA TYR A 363 -14.61 -20.43 28.17
C TYR A 363 -13.29 -20.01 27.54
N LEU A 364 -13.20 -18.81 26.97
CA LEU A 364 -12.06 -18.34 26.20
C LEU A 364 -11.07 -17.55 27.05
N ASN A 365 -9.78 -17.67 26.72
CA ASN A 365 -8.73 -16.83 27.29
C ASN A 365 -8.58 -15.51 26.50
N LYS A 366 -8.58 -15.63 25.16
CA LYS A 366 -8.52 -14.52 24.20
C LYS A 366 -9.34 -14.86 22.97
N PHE A 367 -9.95 -13.88 22.37
CA PHE A 367 -10.61 -14.03 21.09
C PHE A 367 -10.70 -12.69 20.34
N GLY A 368 -10.82 -12.77 19.01
CA GLY A 368 -10.99 -11.61 18.17
C GLY A 368 -11.26 -12.00 16.72
N GLY A 369 -11.80 -11.08 15.94
CA GLY A 369 -12.10 -11.33 14.54
C GLY A 369 -13.36 -10.61 14.08
N HIS A 370 -13.83 -11.02 12.91
CA HIS A 370 -14.98 -10.45 12.21
C HIS A 370 -16.01 -11.53 11.89
N LYS A 371 -17.10 -11.16 11.21
CA LYS A 371 -18.20 -12.07 10.85
C LYS A 371 -17.70 -13.37 10.19
N ASN A 372 -16.79 -13.28 9.23
CA ASN A 372 -16.39 -14.43 8.39
C ASN A 372 -15.19 -15.21 8.94
N ALA A 373 -14.38 -14.59 9.81
CA ALA A 373 -13.15 -15.20 10.32
C ALA A 373 -12.81 -14.67 11.71
N ALA A 374 -12.48 -15.58 12.63
CA ALA A 374 -12.07 -15.21 13.97
C ALA A 374 -11.04 -16.21 14.52
N GLY A 375 -10.21 -15.72 15.46
CA GLY A 375 -9.23 -16.51 16.18
C GLY A 375 -9.49 -16.48 17.68
N PHE A 376 -9.08 -17.53 18.39
CA PHE A 376 -9.31 -17.63 19.83
C PHE A 376 -8.34 -18.60 20.50
N SER A 377 -8.26 -18.50 21.83
CA SER A 377 -7.56 -19.50 22.66
C SER A 377 -8.37 -19.82 23.92
N LEU A 378 -8.20 -21.03 24.43
CA LEU A 378 -8.85 -21.52 25.65
C LEU A 378 -7.96 -22.55 26.35
N ASN A 379 -8.24 -22.82 27.63
CA ASN A 379 -7.59 -23.91 28.35
C ASN A 379 -8.21 -25.27 27.94
N ILE A 380 -7.40 -26.33 27.88
CA ILE A 380 -7.85 -27.67 27.46
C ILE A 380 -9.03 -28.18 28.28
N ASP A 381 -9.04 -27.94 29.59
CA ASP A 381 -10.10 -28.36 30.52
C ASP A 381 -11.46 -27.71 30.22
N LYS A 382 -11.49 -26.62 29.50
CA LYS A 382 -12.72 -25.92 29.08
C LYS A 382 -13.22 -26.34 27.70
N PHE A 383 -12.46 -27.15 26.95
CA PHE A 383 -12.77 -27.51 25.58
C PHE A 383 -14.15 -28.16 25.42
N ASP A 384 -14.51 -29.13 26.23
CA ASP A 384 -15.78 -29.86 26.10
C ASP A 384 -17.00 -28.93 26.30
N LYS A 385 -16.89 -27.99 27.23
CA LYS A 385 -17.95 -26.98 27.48
C LYS A 385 -18.04 -26.00 26.31
N PHE A 386 -16.90 -25.55 25.82
CA PHE A 386 -16.81 -24.70 24.64
C PHE A 386 -17.43 -25.41 23.42
N ALA A 387 -17.03 -26.67 23.14
CA ALA A 387 -17.52 -27.44 22.01
C ALA A 387 -19.06 -27.59 22.03
N LYS A 388 -19.63 -27.96 23.18
CA LYS A 388 -21.09 -28.06 23.33
C LYS A 388 -21.79 -26.71 23.04
N LYS A 389 -21.21 -25.62 23.55
CA LYS A 389 -21.82 -24.30 23.45
C LYS A 389 -21.73 -23.72 22.05
N ILE A 390 -20.62 -23.90 21.36
CA ILE A 390 -20.45 -23.39 19.98
C ILE A 390 -21.33 -24.18 18.98
N ILE A 391 -21.51 -25.49 19.20
CA ILE A 391 -22.43 -26.32 18.43
C ILE A 391 -23.88 -25.87 18.69
N GLN A 392 -24.25 -25.56 19.94
CA GLN A 392 -25.57 -25.02 20.26
C GLN A 392 -25.85 -23.73 19.49
N TYR A 393 -24.90 -22.79 19.46
CA TYR A 393 -25.04 -21.56 18.67
C TYR A 393 -25.31 -21.86 17.18
N ALA A 394 -24.53 -22.77 16.61
CA ALA A 394 -24.69 -23.13 15.21
C ALA A 394 -26.04 -23.79 14.91
N LEU A 395 -26.57 -24.60 15.82
CA LEU A 395 -27.92 -25.18 15.69
C LEU A 395 -29.03 -24.12 15.75
N GLU A 396 -28.91 -23.15 16.65
CA GLU A 396 -29.91 -22.09 16.83
C GLU A 396 -29.94 -21.12 15.64
N ASN A 397 -28.80 -20.94 14.96
CA ASN A 397 -28.66 -20.03 13.82
C ASN A 397 -28.65 -20.72 12.45
N ASN A 398 -28.69 -22.06 12.44
CA ASN A 398 -28.76 -22.87 11.22
C ASN A 398 -30.21 -22.98 10.71
N SER A 399 -30.93 -21.86 10.61
CA SER A 399 -32.11 -21.84 9.75
C SER A 399 -31.62 -22.07 8.32
N GLU A 400 -32.03 -23.18 7.73
CA GLU A 400 -31.84 -23.39 6.30
C GLU A 400 -32.33 -22.17 5.53
N SER A 401 -31.45 -21.23 5.29
CA SER A 401 -31.70 -20.24 4.28
C SER A 401 -31.60 -20.98 2.95
N SER A 402 -32.72 -21.49 2.48
CA SER A 402 -32.94 -21.73 1.04
C SER A 402 -32.99 -20.39 0.30
N GLU A 403 -32.15 -19.45 0.69
CA GLU A 403 -31.90 -18.30 -0.15
C GLU A 403 -31.22 -18.85 -1.39
N LYS A 404 -32.02 -18.98 -2.45
CA LYS A 404 -31.48 -19.13 -3.80
C LYS A 404 -30.39 -18.10 -3.90
N GLU A 405 -29.17 -18.55 -4.15
CA GLU A 405 -28.02 -17.69 -4.37
C GLU A 405 -28.41 -16.58 -5.34
N ILE A 406 -28.65 -15.38 -4.80
CA ILE A 406 -29.04 -14.24 -5.63
C ILE A 406 -27.79 -13.91 -6.43
N LYS A 407 -27.85 -14.24 -7.73
CA LYS A 407 -26.77 -13.97 -8.67
C LYS A 407 -26.80 -12.49 -8.99
N ASN A 408 -25.99 -11.71 -8.29
CA ASN A 408 -25.91 -10.28 -8.50
C ASN A 408 -25.07 -9.96 -9.74
N TYR A 409 -25.50 -8.95 -10.46
CA TYR A 409 -24.74 -8.34 -11.55
C TYR A 409 -24.98 -6.83 -11.54
N ASP A 410 -24.01 -6.08 -12.04
CA ASP A 410 -24.12 -4.63 -12.11
C ASP A 410 -24.83 -4.18 -13.37
N ILE A 411 -24.54 -4.81 -14.52
CA ILE A 411 -25.06 -4.39 -15.83
C ILE A 411 -25.43 -5.60 -16.68
N LYS A 412 -26.64 -5.55 -17.26
CA LYS A 412 -27.02 -6.46 -18.36
C LYS A 412 -26.42 -5.94 -19.67
N LEU A 413 -25.64 -6.79 -20.35
CA LEU A 413 -24.84 -6.38 -21.51
C LEU A 413 -25.00 -7.37 -22.66
N ASP A 414 -25.40 -6.89 -23.85
CA ASP A 414 -25.38 -7.69 -25.07
C ASP A 414 -24.00 -7.71 -25.70
N PHE A 415 -23.59 -8.85 -26.28
CA PHE A 415 -22.27 -9.00 -26.91
C PHE A 415 -21.96 -7.96 -27.99
N LYS A 416 -22.97 -7.43 -28.68
CA LYS A 416 -22.77 -6.39 -29.69
C LYS A 416 -22.09 -5.13 -29.15
N TYR A 417 -22.21 -4.85 -27.84
CA TYR A 417 -21.60 -3.69 -27.17
C TYR A 417 -20.24 -4.01 -26.54
N ILE A 418 -19.82 -5.27 -26.52
CA ILE A 418 -18.55 -5.68 -25.94
C ILE A 418 -17.44 -5.44 -26.97
N ASP A 419 -16.61 -4.44 -26.76
CA ASP A 419 -15.43 -4.16 -27.58
C ASP A 419 -14.21 -3.91 -26.69
N ILE A 420 -13.04 -3.79 -27.31
CA ILE A 420 -11.77 -3.55 -26.59
C ILE A 420 -11.85 -2.22 -25.84
N LYS A 421 -12.47 -1.20 -26.43
CA LYS A 421 -12.60 0.13 -25.82
C LYS A 421 -13.40 0.07 -24.52
N LEU A 422 -14.48 -0.70 -24.48
CA LEU A 422 -15.24 -0.91 -23.24
C LEU A 422 -14.38 -1.59 -22.17
N ALA A 423 -13.66 -2.66 -22.54
CA ALA A 423 -12.80 -3.37 -21.61
C ALA A 423 -11.66 -2.48 -21.07
N GLU A 424 -11.02 -1.68 -21.92
CA GLU A 424 -10.01 -0.70 -21.53
C GLU A 424 -10.59 0.42 -20.65
N THR A 425 -11.84 0.82 -20.91
CA THR A 425 -12.53 1.81 -20.05
C THR A 425 -12.74 1.24 -18.63
N ILE A 426 -13.06 -0.05 -18.51
CA ILE A 426 -13.19 -0.71 -17.21
C ILE A 426 -11.85 -0.77 -16.50
N GLU A 427 -10.75 -1.03 -17.21
CA GLU A 427 -9.39 -1.00 -16.62
C GLU A 427 -9.03 0.36 -15.99
N LEU A 428 -9.64 1.47 -16.39
CA LEU A 428 -9.42 2.78 -15.78
C LEU A 428 -9.95 2.88 -14.33
N PHE A 429 -10.86 1.99 -13.94
CA PHE A 429 -11.37 1.91 -12.57
C PHE A 429 -10.44 1.11 -11.63
N GLU A 430 -9.41 0.46 -12.17
CA GLU A 430 -8.38 -0.20 -11.34
C GLU A 430 -7.69 0.83 -10.40
N PRO A 431 -7.18 0.38 -9.23
CA PRO A 431 -7.17 -0.97 -8.68
C PRO A 431 -8.52 -1.40 -8.12
N PHE A 432 -8.92 -2.63 -8.41
CA PHE A 432 -10.12 -3.25 -7.84
C PHE A 432 -9.83 -3.92 -6.50
N GLY A 433 -10.86 -4.05 -5.65
CA GLY A 433 -10.78 -4.68 -4.34
C GLY A 433 -12.04 -4.41 -3.52
N VAL A 434 -11.98 -4.60 -2.21
CA VAL A 434 -13.12 -4.37 -1.32
C VAL A 434 -13.63 -2.93 -1.45
N SER A 435 -14.92 -2.75 -1.58
CA SER A 435 -15.63 -1.48 -1.79
C SER A 435 -15.31 -0.75 -3.11
N ASN A 436 -14.52 -1.36 -3.98
CA ASN A 436 -14.30 -0.98 -5.38
C ASN A 436 -14.20 -2.26 -6.21
N GLU A 437 -15.25 -3.06 -6.18
CA GLU A 437 -15.31 -4.34 -6.85
C GLU A 437 -15.28 -4.17 -8.37
N GLU A 438 -14.73 -5.17 -9.06
CA GLU A 438 -14.76 -5.21 -10.51
C GLU A 438 -16.18 -5.51 -11.00
N PRO A 439 -16.73 -4.74 -11.96
CA PRO A 439 -18.10 -4.92 -12.43
C PRO A 439 -18.38 -6.32 -12.96
N ILE A 440 -19.51 -6.89 -12.56
CA ILE A 440 -20.04 -8.15 -13.05
C ILE A 440 -21.11 -7.86 -14.11
N PHE A 441 -20.88 -8.35 -15.31
CA PHE A 441 -21.82 -8.25 -16.42
C PHE A 441 -22.67 -9.51 -16.53
N TYR A 442 -23.90 -9.33 -17.00
CA TYR A 442 -24.83 -10.42 -17.28
C TYR A 442 -25.26 -10.42 -18.75
N SER A 443 -25.12 -11.57 -19.39
CA SER A 443 -25.67 -11.79 -20.74
C SER A 443 -26.56 -13.03 -20.75
N SER A 444 -27.77 -12.87 -21.22
CA SER A 444 -28.76 -13.94 -21.31
C SER A 444 -28.78 -14.59 -22.69
N ASN A 445 -29.22 -15.86 -22.76
CA ASN A 445 -29.42 -16.59 -23.99
C ASN A 445 -28.18 -16.64 -24.89
N VAL A 446 -27.04 -16.95 -24.28
CA VAL A 446 -25.73 -17.08 -24.95
C VAL A 446 -25.60 -18.52 -25.44
N LYS A 447 -25.33 -18.73 -26.74
CA LYS A 447 -25.09 -20.04 -27.32
C LYS A 447 -23.70 -20.54 -26.97
N VAL A 448 -23.59 -21.77 -26.47
CA VAL A 448 -22.31 -22.45 -26.30
C VAL A 448 -21.95 -23.14 -27.62
N ALA A 449 -20.91 -22.64 -28.29
CA ALA A 449 -20.47 -23.20 -29.57
C ALA A 449 -19.45 -24.34 -29.39
N LYS A 450 -18.57 -24.22 -28.36
CA LYS A 450 -17.53 -25.23 -28.08
C LYS A 450 -17.10 -25.17 -26.62
N VAL A 451 -16.84 -26.36 -26.07
CA VAL A 451 -16.26 -26.53 -24.73
C VAL A 451 -14.88 -27.17 -24.88
N ILE A 452 -13.87 -26.56 -24.28
CA ILE A 452 -12.48 -27.05 -24.30
C ILE A 452 -12.01 -27.20 -22.87
N ARG A 453 -11.59 -28.41 -22.49
CA ARG A 453 -11.02 -28.70 -21.19
C ARG A 453 -9.56 -28.28 -21.13
N LEU A 454 -9.17 -27.59 -20.08
CA LEU A 454 -7.81 -27.14 -19.82
C LEU A 454 -7.35 -27.70 -18.45
N PRO A 455 -6.85 -28.96 -18.40
CA PRO A 455 -6.34 -29.50 -17.16
C PRO A 455 -5.02 -28.81 -16.79
N LYS A 456 -4.89 -28.39 -15.52
CA LYS A 456 -3.68 -27.80 -14.99
C LYS A 456 -3.58 -28.04 -13.48
N ASN A 457 -2.49 -28.65 -13.02
CA ASN A 457 -2.20 -28.87 -11.59
C ASN A 457 -3.39 -29.51 -10.83
N ASP A 458 -3.88 -30.66 -11.31
CA ASP A 458 -5.02 -31.42 -10.76
C ASP A 458 -6.36 -30.65 -10.73
N LYS A 459 -6.44 -29.48 -11.36
CA LYS A 459 -7.66 -28.71 -11.55
C LYS A 459 -8.07 -28.70 -13.01
N LEU A 460 -9.39 -28.70 -13.21
CA LEU A 460 -9.96 -28.53 -14.52
C LEU A 460 -10.41 -27.07 -14.70
N HIS A 461 -10.06 -26.47 -15.82
CA HIS A 461 -10.59 -25.20 -16.24
C HIS A 461 -11.31 -25.38 -17.57
N LEU A 462 -12.30 -24.55 -17.85
CA LEU A 462 -13.03 -24.61 -19.12
C LEU A 462 -12.80 -23.34 -19.94
N LYS A 463 -12.44 -23.55 -21.21
CA LYS A 463 -12.46 -22.50 -22.23
C LYS A 463 -13.68 -22.73 -23.10
N LEU A 464 -14.59 -21.77 -23.12
CA LEU A 464 -15.83 -21.81 -23.87
C LEU A 464 -15.74 -20.84 -25.04
N GLU A 465 -16.12 -21.31 -26.23
CA GLU A 465 -16.43 -20.44 -27.34
C GLU A 465 -17.93 -20.13 -27.28
N VAL A 466 -18.27 -18.89 -26.98
CA VAL A 466 -19.66 -18.47 -26.78
C VAL A 466 -20.10 -17.45 -27.83
N ASN A 467 -21.37 -17.54 -28.25
CA ASN A 467 -21.94 -16.68 -29.29
C ASN A 467 -23.23 -16.02 -28.82
N GLN A 468 -23.38 -14.74 -29.09
CA GLN A 468 -24.66 -14.05 -28.96
C GLN A 468 -24.85 -13.12 -30.16
N ASN A 469 -25.96 -13.28 -30.86
CA ASN A 469 -26.33 -12.46 -32.03
C ASN A 469 -25.26 -12.42 -33.13
N GLY A 470 -24.55 -13.55 -33.37
CA GLY A 470 -23.52 -13.65 -34.40
C GLY A 470 -22.12 -13.23 -33.95
N LYS A 471 -21.95 -12.69 -32.74
CA LYS A 471 -20.65 -12.32 -32.19
C LYS A 471 -20.09 -13.44 -31.31
N ASN A 472 -18.89 -13.92 -31.68
CA ASN A 472 -18.17 -14.94 -30.91
C ASN A 472 -17.21 -14.26 -29.92
N ILE A 473 -17.17 -14.75 -28.68
CA ILE A 473 -16.21 -14.32 -27.66
C ILE A 473 -15.70 -15.57 -26.91
N ILE A 474 -14.50 -15.51 -26.40
CA ILE A 474 -13.94 -16.56 -25.55
C ILE A 474 -14.29 -16.26 -24.08
N ALA A 475 -14.84 -17.27 -23.40
CA ALA A 475 -15.09 -17.23 -21.97
C ALA A 475 -14.23 -18.28 -21.25
N ILE A 476 -13.76 -17.99 -20.06
CA ILE A 476 -13.00 -18.89 -19.21
C ILE A 476 -13.73 -19.08 -17.90
N LEU A 477 -13.90 -20.35 -17.51
CA LEU A 477 -14.35 -20.74 -16.19
C LEU A 477 -13.18 -21.44 -15.48
N TRP A 478 -12.66 -20.77 -14.44
CA TRP A 478 -11.59 -21.30 -13.61
C TRP A 478 -12.13 -22.30 -12.59
N ASP A 479 -11.28 -23.24 -12.15
CA ASP A 479 -11.55 -24.20 -11.06
C ASP A 479 -12.90 -24.94 -11.22
N SER A 480 -13.18 -25.40 -12.42
CA SER A 480 -14.35 -26.19 -12.82
C SER A 480 -14.13 -27.69 -12.55
N ASN A 481 -15.15 -28.50 -12.86
CA ASN A 481 -15.12 -29.96 -12.75
C ASN A 481 -15.76 -30.64 -13.97
N GLU A 482 -15.65 -31.98 -14.03
CA GLU A 482 -16.19 -32.77 -15.14
C GLU A 482 -17.73 -32.72 -15.25
N GLU A 483 -18.42 -32.52 -14.14
CA GLU A 483 -19.88 -32.39 -14.15
C GLU A 483 -20.28 -31.08 -14.81
N GLU A 484 -19.62 -29.98 -14.49
CA GLU A 484 -19.84 -28.68 -15.12
C GLU A 484 -19.50 -28.71 -16.61
N ALA A 485 -18.37 -29.34 -16.99
CA ALA A 485 -18.03 -29.52 -18.39
C ALA A 485 -19.14 -30.21 -19.17
N LYS A 486 -19.69 -31.31 -18.63
CA LYS A 486 -20.82 -32.01 -19.24
C LYS A 486 -22.11 -31.16 -19.29
N LYS A 487 -22.38 -30.34 -18.28
CA LYS A 487 -23.51 -29.41 -18.27
C LYS A 487 -23.40 -28.44 -19.44
N PHE A 488 -22.24 -27.85 -19.67
CA PHE A 488 -22.02 -26.93 -20.81
C PHE A 488 -22.09 -27.66 -22.16
N GLU A 489 -21.56 -28.89 -22.29
CA GLU A 489 -21.58 -29.67 -23.52
C GLU A 489 -23.01 -30.09 -23.93
N ASN A 490 -23.84 -30.38 -22.93
CA ASN A 490 -25.24 -30.79 -23.18
C ASN A 490 -26.21 -29.63 -23.33
N SER A 491 -25.73 -28.39 -23.21
CA SER A 491 -26.56 -27.20 -23.24
C SER A 491 -26.34 -26.39 -24.52
N ASN A 492 -27.42 -26.02 -25.16
CA ASN A 492 -27.35 -25.13 -26.33
C ASN A 492 -27.21 -23.66 -25.93
N TYR A 493 -27.84 -23.27 -24.82
CA TYR A 493 -27.90 -21.89 -24.36
C TYR A 493 -27.68 -21.81 -22.85
N VAL A 494 -27.00 -20.74 -22.46
CA VAL A 494 -26.68 -20.42 -21.05
C VAL A 494 -26.87 -18.92 -20.81
N ASP A 495 -27.19 -18.57 -19.58
CA ASP A 495 -27.00 -17.20 -19.11
C ASP A 495 -25.70 -17.14 -18.37
N ILE A 496 -24.89 -16.11 -18.59
CA ILE A 496 -23.56 -15.98 -18.02
C ILE A 496 -23.39 -14.68 -17.24
N PHE A 497 -22.68 -14.78 -16.13
CA PHE A 497 -22.23 -13.68 -15.30
C PHE A 497 -20.71 -13.64 -15.38
N TYR A 498 -20.13 -12.52 -15.75
CA TYR A 498 -18.71 -12.47 -16.09
C TYR A 498 -18.08 -11.10 -15.81
N LYS A 499 -16.76 -11.12 -15.63
CA LYS A 499 -15.90 -9.94 -15.71
C LYS A 499 -15.32 -9.82 -17.12
N LEU A 500 -15.13 -8.59 -17.58
CA LEU A 500 -14.63 -8.31 -18.92
C LEU A 500 -13.13 -7.97 -18.84
N LYS A 501 -12.30 -8.73 -19.53
CA LYS A 501 -10.84 -8.55 -19.54
C LYS A 501 -10.29 -8.39 -20.96
N VAL A 502 -9.18 -7.66 -21.07
CA VAL A 502 -8.36 -7.64 -22.28
C VAL A 502 -7.23 -8.65 -22.12
N ASN A 503 -7.24 -9.69 -22.93
CA ASN A 503 -6.15 -10.64 -23.03
C ASN A 503 -5.09 -10.11 -24.01
N ARG A 504 -3.92 -9.76 -23.49
CA ARG A 504 -2.80 -9.23 -24.27
C ARG A 504 -1.75 -10.33 -24.40
N PHE A 505 -1.66 -10.96 -25.58
CA PHE A 505 -0.71 -12.04 -25.81
C PHE A 505 -0.06 -11.90 -27.19
N ASN A 506 1.28 -12.00 -27.27
CA ASN A 506 2.08 -11.89 -28.52
C ASN A 506 1.71 -10.64 -29.36
N GLY A 507 1.55 -9.48 -28.71
CA GLY A 507 1.24 -8.22 -29.39
C GLY A 507 -0.21 -8.09 -29.92
N LYS A 508 -1.06 -9.10 -29.67
CA LYS A 508 -2.49 -9.05 -29.97
C LYS A 508 -3.30 -8.79 -28.71
N SER A 509 -4.37 -8.06 -28.85
CA SER A 509 -5.32 -7.78 -27.77
C SER A 509 -6.68 -8.34 -28.16
N ASP A 510 -7.19 -9.29 -27.38
CA ASP A 510 -8.47 -9.93 -27.59
C ASP A 510 -9.33 -9.80 -26.31
N ILE A 511 -10.65 -9.78 -26.50
CA ILE A 511 -11.59 -9.76 -25.38
C ILE A 511 -11.74 -11.17 -24.80
N GLN A 512 -11.75 -11.25 -23.49
CA GLN A 512 -12.00 -12.48 -22.75
C GLN A 512 -13.02 -12.22 -21.64
N LEU A 513 -13.99 -13.12 -21.50
CA LEU A 513 -14.96 -13.12 -20.42
C LEU A 513 -14.46 -14.07 -19.32
N LEU A 514 -14.27 -13.58 -18.11
CA LEU A 514 -13.99 -14.44 -16.96
C LEU A 514 -15.31 -14.75 -16.26
N LEU A 515 -15.78 -16.00 -16.37
CA LEU A 515 -17.05 -16.41 -15.80
C LEU A 515 -16.96 -16.48 -14.28
N GLU A 516 -17.87 -15.79 -13.61
CA GLU A 516 -18.08 -15.84 -12.16
C GLU A 516 -19.23 -16.79 -11.81
N ASN A 517 -20.24 -16.87 -12.70
CA ASN A 517 -21.39 -17.74 -12.50
C ASN A 517 -22.13 -17.99 -13.83
N TYR A 518 -23.04 -18.95 -13.83
CA TYR A 518 -23.85 -19.28 -14.99
C TYR A 518 -25.21 -19.91 -14.63
N ILE A 519 -26.15 -19.89 -15.56
CA ILE A 519 -27.43 -20.61 -15.48
C ILE A 519 -27.57 -21.40 -16.77
N ILE A 520 -27.73 -22.70 -16.68
CA ILE A 520 -28.05 -23.59 -17.80
C ILE A 520 -29.51 -23.40 -18.15
N ARG A 521 -29.81 -23.30 -19.46
CA ARG A 521 -31.15 -23.15 -19.95
C ARG A 521 -31.64 -24.40 -20.70
#